data_0e738c87b8f9b810019c747074b71f23
#
_entry.id   0e738c87b8f9b810019c747074b71f23
#
_cell.length_a   1.000
_cell.length_b   1.000
_cell.length_c   1.000
_cell.angle_alpha   90.00
_cell.angle_beta   90.00
_cell.angle_gamma   90.00
#
_symmetry.space_group_name_H-M   'P 1'
#
loop_
_entity.id
_entity.type
_entity.pdbx_description
1 polymer ?
#
loop_
_entity_poly.entity_id
_entity_poly.type
_entity_poly.pdbx_seq_one_letter_code
_entity_poly.pdbx_strand_id
1 'polypeptide(L)'
;VNKIDIDTDERAYIFLDFKNGNQVYGCNGCNAINGRFKLKGNKLSFTDMIQGGALCYSVTSEQTIMDALAEVASMEMQQLYNINYLVLKNLKGQEVMRLRQLNFDLLNGPWLVKEIEGENVLDKEMRLVIDIDMRTVHVQTQHNIIRGKVHIDSSKENDVQFEDLQYYHNQSENDKETQLLIKLEETVSCKKAGNISTDMELLNTAGETVIRLQKTELERKDL
;
A
#
# COMPACT_ATOMS: atom_id res chain seq x y z
N VAL A 1 -28.59 -6.89 -8.65
CA VAL A 1 -27.54 -6.73 -7.64
C VAL A 1 -27.10 -5.29 -7.72
N ASN A 2 -27.37 -4.52 -6.67
CA ASN A 2 -26.94 -3.14 -6.61
C ASN A 2 -25.40 -3.16 -6.51
N LYS A 3 -24.75 -2.59 -7.51
CA LYS A 3 -23.31 -2.33 -7.48
C LYS A 3 -23.09 -1.29 -6.39
N ILE A 4 -22.51 -1.70 -5.29
CA ILE A 4 -22.15 -0.76 -4.23
C ILE A 4 -20.74 -0.32 -4.56
N ASP A 5 -20.60 0.91 -5.03
CA ASP A 5 -19.33 1.60 -5.06
C ASP A 5 -19.07 2.04 -3.61
N ILE A 6 -18.07 1.44 -2.98
CA ILE A 6 -17.62 1.85 -1.65
C ILE A 6 -16.98 3.21 -1.82
N ASP A 7 -17.42 4.19 -1.06
CA ASP A 7 -16.86 5.53 -1.09
C ASP A 7 -15.36 5.46 -0.76
N THR A 8 -14.58 6.24 -1.46
CA THR A 8 -13.13 6.21 -1.42
C THR A 8 -12.53 6.54 -0.07
N ASP A 9 -13.30 7.16 0.83
CA ASP A 9 -12.91 7.42 2.21
C ASP A 9 -12.97 6.17 3.11
N GLU A 10 -13.67 5.13 2.68
CA GLU A 10 -13.72 3.86 3.40
C GLU A 10 -12.49 3.02 3.03
N ARG A 11 -11.56 2.90 3.97
CA ARG A 11 -10.30 2.17 3.84
C ARG A 11 -10.50 0.65 3.88
N ALA A 12 -11.34 0.12 2.99
CA ALA A 12 -11.55 -1.31 2.88
C ALA A 12 -10.46 -1.95 2.01
N TYR A 13 -9.80 -2.97 2.55
CA TYR A 13 -8.79 -3.73 1.82
C TYR A 13 -8.73 -5.18 2.29
N ILE A 14 -8.21 -6.06 1.45
CA ILE A 14 -8.04 -7.48 1.74
C ILE A 14 -6.67 -7.93 1.27
N PHE A 15 -5.95 -8.65 2.14
CA PHE A 15 -4.74 -9.41 1.80
C PHE A 15 -5.05 -10.89 1.77
N LEU A 16 -4.56 -11.58 0.74
CA LEU A 16 -4.58 -13.03 0.64
C LEU A 16 -3.16 -13.56 0.83
N ASP A 17 -2.90 -14.16 1.99
CA ASP A 17 -1.60 -14.74 2.32
C ASP A 17 -1.58 -16.24 1.98
N PHE A 18 -0.91 -16.58 0.89
CA PHE A 18 -0.73 -17.96 0.44
C PHE A 18 0.38 -18.72 1.17
N LYS A 19 1.26 -18.01 1.86
CA LYS A 19 2.44 -18.62 2.51
C LYS A 19 2.12 -19.17 3.89
N ASN A 20 1.21 -18.53 4.61
CA ASN A 20 0.89 -18.83 6.00
C ASN A 20 -0.47 -19.54 6.15
N GLY A 21 -0.72 -20.59 5.36
CA GLY A 21 -1.91 -21.42 5.51
C GLY A 21 -3.18 -20.83 4.91
N ASN A 22 -3.06 -20.06 3.82
CA ASN A 22 -4.18 -19.44 3.13
C ASN A 22 -5.03 -18.56 4.05
N GLN A 23 -4.38 -17.63 4.72
CA GLN A 23 -5.04 -16.66 5.58
C GLN A 23 -5.52 -15.44 4.76
N VAL A 24 -6.65 -14.88 5.17
CA VAL A 24 -7.13 -13.59 4.70
C VAL A 24 -7.18 -12.63 5.88
N TYR A 25 -6.71 -11.42 5.68
CA TYR A 25 -6.81 -10.34 6.65
C TYR A 25 -6.96 -9.01 5.94
N GLY A 26 -7.47 -8.02 6.64
CA GLY A 26 -7.73 -6.72 6.05
C GLY A 26 -8.57 -5.82 6.94
N CYS A 27 -9.27 -4.91 6.30
CA CYS A 27 -10.21 -4.00 6.93
C CYS A 27 -11.46 -3.90 6.07
N ASN A 28 -12.64 -3.88 6.70
CA ASN A 28 -13.93 -3.69 6.02
C ASN A 28 -14.37 -2.21 5.95
N GLY A 29 -13.43 -1.30 6.13
CA GLY A 29 -13.68 0.13 6.22
C GLY A 29 -13.68 0.64 7.67
N CYS A 30 -14.16 -0.14 8.62
CA CYS A 30 -14.18 0.17 10.05
C CYS A 30 -13.34 -0.80 10.87
N ASN A 31 -13.61 -2.08 10.74
CA ASN A 31 -13.04 -3.13 11.58
C ASN A 31 -11.97 -3.93 10.84
N ALA A 32 -10.93 -4.33 11.57
CA ALA A 32 -10.04 -5.36 11.09
C ALA A 32 -10.83 -6.65 10.86
N ILE A 33 -10.57 -7.30 9.74
CA ILE A 33 -11.13 -8.60 9.39
C ILE A 33 -10.02 -9.60 9.23
N ASN A 34 -10.27 -10.84 9.63
CA ASN A 34 -9.41 -11.95 9.31
C ASN A 34 -10.18 -13.26 9.21
N GLY A 35 -9.54 -14.27 8.60
CA GLY A 35 -10.14 -15.56 8.35
C GLY A 35 -9.24 -16.43 7.51
N ARG A 36 -9.84 -17.36 6.80
CA ARG A 36 -9.13 -18.27 5.89
C ARG A 36 -9.79 -18.28 4.53
N PHE A 37 -9.05 -18.68 3.51
CA PHE A 37 -9.61 -18.93 2.21
C PHE A 37 -9.20 -20.31 1.67
N LYS A 38 -10.02 -20.85 0.76
CA LYS A 38 -9.72 -22.05 -0.01
C LYS A 38 -9.70 -21.67 -1.47
N LEU A 39 -8.60 -22.01 -2.16
CA LEU A 39 -8.44 -21.77 -3.59
C LEU A 39 -8.10 -23.06 -4.30
N LYS A 40 -8.91 -23.42 -5.32
CA LYS A 40 -8.66 -24.56 -6.21
C LYS A 40 -9.02 -24.18 -7.65
N GLY A 41 -8.00 -23.91 -8.47
CA GLY A 41 -8.20 -23.28 -9.77
C GLY A 41 -8.82 -21.90 -9.60
N ASN A 42 -10.01 -21.68 -10.18
CA ASN A 42 -10.77 -20.43 -10.02
C ASN A 42 -11.84 -20.48 -8.90
N LYS A 43 -11.98 -21.60 -8.21
CA LYS A 43 -12.91 -21.70 -7.08
C LYS A 43 -12.27 -21.12 -5.84
N LEU A 44 -12.83 -20.04 -5.37
CA LEU A 44 -12.40 -19.32 -4.17
C LEU A 44 -13.56 -19.27 -3.18
N SER A 45 -13.28 -19.54 -1.91
CA SER A 45 -14.24 -19.33 -0.83
C SER A 45 -13.52 -18.85 0.43
N PHE A 46 -14.18 -18.01 1.20
CA PHE A 46 -13.73 -17.53 2.49
C PHE A 46 -14.40 -18.31 3.61
N THR A 47 -13.67 -18.65 4.65
CA THR A 47 -14.16 -19.40 5.83
C THR A 47 -13.59 -18.79 7.11
N ASP A 48 -14.27 -19.02 8.21
CA ASP A 48 -13.83 -18.59 9.54
C ASP A 48 -13.60 -17.06 9.62
N MET A 49 -14.40 -16.31 8.84
CA MET A 49 -14.27 -14.85 8.81
C MET A 49 -14.76 -14.25 10.11
N ILE A 50 -13.91 -13.45 10.73
CA ILE A 50 -14.20 -12.67 11.92
C ILE A 50 -13.89 -11.20 11.67
N GLN A 51 -14.59 -10.32 12.38
CA GLN A 51 -14.36 -8.88 12.35
C GLN A 51 -14.28 -8.32 13.75
N GLY A 52 -13.62 -7.18 13.91
CA GLY A 52 -13.61 -6.40 15.15
C GLY A 52 -15.00 -5.90 15.54
N GLY A 53 -15.11 -5.36 16.73
CA GLY A 53 -16.38 -4.88 17.28
C GLY A 53 -16.47 -3.35 17.46
N ALA A 54 -15.64 -2.57 16.77
CA ALA A 54 -15.75 -1.11 16.83
C ALA A 54 -17.01 -0.63 16.13
N LEU A 55 -17.66 0.40 16.68
CA LEU A 55 -18.82 1.05 16.08
C LEU A 55 -18.34 2.27 15.28
N CYS A 56 -18.52 2.24 13.97
CA CYS A 56 -18.15 3.31 13.06
C CYS A 56 -19.42 3.94 12.47
N TYR A 57 -19.84 5.06 13.01
CA TYR A 57 -21.10 5.71 12.62
C TYR A 57 -21.10 6.26 11.19
N SER A 58 -19.91 6.46 10.60
CA SER A 58 -19.75 7.00 9.23
C SER A 58 -19.54 5.93 8.17
N VAL A 59 -19.38 4.66 8.54
CA VAL A 59 -19.13 3.55 7.63
C VAL A 59 -20.40 2.72 7.47
N THR A 60 -20.93 2.67 6.26
CA THR A 60 -22.17 1.94 5.96
C THR A 60 -21.94 0.63 5.22
N SER A 61 -20.71 0.39 4.75
CA SER A 61 -20.36 -0.73 3.88
C SER A 61 -19.89 -1.99 4.62
N GLU A 62 -19.62 -1.92 5.94
CA GLU A 62 -19.08 -3.03 6.73
C GLU A 62 -19.79 -4.35 6.51
N GLN A 63 -21.10 -4.36 6.77
CA GLN A 63 -21.91 -5.58 6.66
C GLN A 63 -22.00 -6.05 5.21
N THR A 64 -22.10 -5.12 4.27
CA THR A 64 -22.13 -5.43 2.84
C THR A 64 -20.86 -6.12 2.36
N ILE A 65 -19.70 -5.69 2.84
CA ILE A 65 -18.41 -6.32 2.53
C ILE A 65 -18.38 -7.74 3.10
N MET A 66 -18.78 -7.92 4.35
CA MET A 66 -18.79 -9.24 4.99
C MET A 66 -19.77 -10.20 4.31
N ASP A 67 -20.96 -9.72 3.95
CA ASP A 67 -21.96 -10.51 3.24
C ASP A 67 -21.47 -10.91 1.83
N ALA A 68 -20.85 -9.99 1.12
CA ALA A 68 -20.26 -10.26 -0.18
C ALA A 68 -19.14 -11.31 -0.10
N LEU A 69 -18.26 -11.23 0.90
CA LEU A 69 -17.21 -12.23 1.14
C LEU A 69 -17.79 -13.61 1.44
N ALA A 70 -18.88 -13.68 2.21
CA ALA A 70 -19.56 -14.94 2.53
C ALA A 70 -20.18 -15.61 1.29
N GLU A 71 -20.58 -14.84 0.28
CA GLU A 71 -21.18 -15.36 -0.96
C GLU A 71 -20.15 -15.81 -2.00
N VAL A 72 -18.86 -15.51 -1.83
CA VAL A 72 -17.84 -15.83 -2.83
C VAL A 72 -17.71 -17.33 -3.05
N ALA A 73 -17.79 -17.73 -4.32
CA ALA A 73 -17.62 -19.12 -4.76
C ALA A 73 -16.55 -19.28 -5.86
N SER A 74 -16.23 -18.20 -6.58
CA SER A 74 -15.20 -18.22 -7.60
C SER A 74 -14.57 -16.83 -7.80
N MET A 75 -13.42 -16.82 -8.47
CA MET A 75 -12.69 -15.62 -8.83
C MET A 75 -12.30 -15.61 -10.30
N GLU A 76 -12.08 -14.42 -10.83
CA GLU A 76 -11.52 -14.16 -12.15
C GLU A 76 -10.58 -12.97 -12.09
N MET A 77 -9.40 -13.11 -12.69
CA MET A 77 -8.49 -11.98 -12.88
C MET A 77 -8.85 -11.25 -14.15
N GLN A 78 -9.02 -9.94 -14.06
CA GLN A 78 -9.28 -9.07 -15.21
C GLN A 78 -8.25 -7.96 -15.23
N GLN A 79 -7.81 -7.58 -16.42
CA GLN A 79 -6.95 -6.41 -16.61
C GLN A 79 -7.69 -5.37 -17.47
N LEU A 80 -7.87 -4.18 -16.94
CA LEU A 80 -8.48 -3.05 -17.64
C LEU A 80 -7.55 -1.85 -17.51
N TYR A 81 -7.15 -1.24 -18.63
CA TYR A 81 -6.28 -0.06 -18.66
C TYR A 81 -4.99 -0.22 -17.81
N ASN A 82 -4.34 -1.40 -17.89
CA ASN A 82 -3.15 -1.79 -17.10
C ASN A 82 -3.40 -1.93 -15.58
N ILE A 83 -4.63 -1.87 -15.12
CA ILE A 83 -5.00 -2.13 -13.73
C ILE A 83 -5.49 -3.57 -13.62
N ASN A 84 -4.95 -4.31 -12.65
CA ASN A 84 -5.38 -5.67 -12.36
C ASN A 84 -6.55 -5.64 -11.36
N TYR A 85 -7.59 -6.38 -11.69
CA TYR A 85 -8.76 -6.57 -10.83
C TYR A 85 -8.94 -8.05 -10.50
N LEU A 86 -9.33 -8.33 -9.27
CA LEU A 86 -9.85 -9.62 -8.85
C LEU A 86 -11.37 -9.52 -8.74
N VAL A 87 -12.06 -10.16 -9.66
CA VAL A 87 -13.53 -10.20 -9.69
C VAL A 87 -13.99 -11.42 -8.93
N LEU A 88 -14.73 -11.22 -7.85
CA LEU A 88 -15.29 -12.26 -6.99
C LEU A 88 -16.75 -12.52 -7.39
N LYS A 89 -17.10 -13.78 -7.57
CA LYS A 89 -18.41 -14.21 -8.05
C LYS A 89 -19.05 -15.21 -7.10
N ASN A 90 -20.37 -15.16 -6.99
CA ASN A 90 -21.15 -16.13 -6.22
C ASN A 90 -21.38 -17.45 -7.01
N LEU A 91 -22.08 -18.40 -6.39
CA LEU A 91 -22.42 -19.69 -7.01
C LEU A 91 -23.21 -19.57 -8.32
N LYS A 92 -23.92 -18.45 -8.52
CA LYS A 92 -24.68 -18.17 -9.75
C LYS A 92 -23.83 -17.52 -10.85
N GLY A 93 -22.53 -17.30 -10.59
CA GLY A 93 -21.62 -16.60 -11.50
C GLY A 93 -21.81 -15.07 -11.53
N GLN A 94 -22.61 -14.51 -10.63
CA GLN A 94 -22.81 -13.06 -10.52
C GLN A 94 -21.65 -12.44 -9.77
N GLU A 95 -21.17 -11.29 -10.23
CA GLU A 95 -20.16 -10.51 -9.54
C GLU A 95 -20.74 -9.98 -8.21
N VAL A 96 -20.07 -10.29 -7.11
CA VAL A 96 -20.43 -9.84 -5.75
C VAL A 96 -19.46 -8.79 -5.23
N MET A 97 -18.21 -8.83 -5.71
CA MET A 97 -17.18 -7.88 -5.31
C MET A 97 -16.12 -7.76 -6.40
N ARG A 98 -15.56 -6.60 -6.57
CA ARG A 98 -14.42 -6.31 -7.43
C ARG A 98 -13.34 -5.64 -6.61
N LEU A 99 -12.18 -6.27 -6.55
CA LEU A 99 -11.02 -5.75 -5.86
C LEU A 99 -10.02 -5.24 -6.90
N ARG A 100 -9.49 -4.05 -6.72
CA ARG A 100 -8.36 -3.55 -7.48
C ARG A 100 -7.08 -4.01 -6.81
N GLN A 101 -6.12 -4.50 -7.59
CA GLN A 101 -4.80 -4.78 -7.07
C GLN A 101 -4.14 -3.45 -6.69
N LEU A 102 -3.78 -3.32 -5.43
CA LEU A 102 -2.95 -2.22 -4.96
C LEU A 102 -1.49 -2.67 -5.04
N ASN A 103 -0.67 -1.90 -5.76
CA ASN A 103 0.77 -2.19 -5.90
C ASN A 103 1.59 -1.67 -4.71
N PHE A 104 0.95 -1.32 -3.60
CA PHE A 104 1.61 -0.73 -2.45
C PHE A 104 2.50 -1.69 -1.67
N ASP A 105 2.27 -3.01 -1.76
CA ASP A 105 3.21 -4.00 -1.20
C ASP A 105 4.62 -3.84 -1.75
N LEU A 106 4.73 -3.32 -2.98
CA LEU A 106 6.02 -3.03 -3.59
C LEU A 106 6.75 -1.88 -2.90
N LEU A 107 6.00 -0.91 -2.35
CA LEU A 107 6.57 0.24 -1.64
C LEU A 107 6.91 -0.09 -0.19
N ASN A 108 6.28 -1.10 0.40
CA ASN A 108 6.50 -1.50 1.79
C ASN A 108 7.92 -2.00 2.06
N GLY A 109 8.50 -1.64 3.20
CA GLY A 109 9.80 -2.10 3.69
C GLY A 109 10.96 -1.11 3.48
N PRO A 110 12.22 -1.60 3.53
CA PRO A 110 13.41 -0.77 3.52
C PRO A 110 13.86 -0.40 2.10
N TRP A 111 14.29 0.84 1.97
CA TRP A 111 14.76 1.45 0.75
C TRP A 111 16.02 2.27 0.97
N LEU A 112 16.90 2.29 -0.02
CA LEU A 112 18.01 3.22 -0.12
C LEU A 112 17.67 4.32 -1.13
N VAL A 113 17.88 5.58 -0.79
CA VAL A 113 17.72 6.70 -1.71
C VAL A 113 18.86 6.65 -2.72
N LYS A 114 18.51 6.40 -3.98
CA LYS A 114 19.47 6.28 -5.08
C LYS A 114 19.72 7.61 -5.76
N GLU A 115 18.63 8.33 -6.06
CA GLU A 115 18.68 9.59 -6.77
C GLU A 115 17.65 10.57 -6.19
N ILE A 116 17.98 11.85 -6.17
CA ILE A 116 17.09 12.96 -5.90
C ILE A 116 17.19 13.90 -7.11
N GLU A 117 16.06 14.15 -7.80
CA GLU A 117 16.00 14.95 -9.02
C GLU A 117 17.02 14.53 -10.10
N GLY A 118 17.27 13.21 -10.22
CA GLY A 118 18.22 12.64 -11.17
C GLY A 118 19.68 12.68 -10.73
N GLU A 119 19.99 13.30 -9.61
CA GLU A 119 21.34 13.32 -9.04
C GLU A 119 21.54 12.10 -8.14
N ASN A 120 22.62 11.33 -8.38
CA ASN A 120 22.95 10.16 -7.59
C ASN A 120 23.42 10.57 -6.17
N VAL A 121 22.80 9.97 -5.16
CA VAL A 121 23.08 10.25 -3.73
C VAL A 121 23.37 9.00 -2.92
N LEU A 122 23.74 7.88 -3.57
CA LEU A 122 24.03 6.62 -2.88
C LEU A 122 25.14 6.73 -1.85
N ASP A 123 26.11 7.61 -2.07
CA ASP A 123 27.23 7.88 -1.15
C ASP A 123 26.77 8.52 0.17
N LYS A 124 25.55 9.04 0.23
CA LYS A 124 24.96 9.66 1.45
C LYS A 124 24.26 8.63 2.35
N GLU A 125 24.12 7.39 1.91
CA GLU A 125 23.51 6.28 2.65
C GLU A 125 22.15 6.61 3.29
N MET A 126 21.34 7.44 2.63
CA MET A 126 20.03 7.82 3.12
C MET A 126 19.05 6.66 2.95
N ARG A 127 18.45 6.21 4.04
CA ARG A 127 17.56 5.04 4.08
C ARG A 127 16.14 5.45 4.45
N LEU A 128 15.16 4.84 3.79
CA LEU A 128 13.75 4.94 4.14
C LEU A 128 13.25 3.57 4.57
N VAL A 129 12.43 3.52 5.60
CA VAL A 129 11.58 2.38 5.90
C VAL A 129 10.13 2.86 5.79
N ILE A 130 9.40 2.29 4.85
CA ILE A 130 7.99 2.61 4.63
C ILE A 130 7.18 1.43 5.16
N ASP A 131 6.33 1.70 6.13
CA ASP A 131 5.38 0.75 6.69
C ASP A 131 3.97 1.14 6.23
N ILE A 132 3.46 0.39 5.26
CA ILE A 132 2.15 0.65 4.66
C ILE A 132 1.02 0.29 5.62
N ASP A 133 1.19 -0.75 6.44
CA ASP A 133 0.18 -1.20 7.38
C ASP A 133 0.01 -0.19 8.51
N MET A 134 1.12 0.30 9.05
CA MET A 134 1.14 1.33 10.10
C MET A 134 1.00 2.76 9.55
N ARG A 135 1.07 2.91 8.22
CA ARG A 135 1.05 4.19 7.52
C ARG A 135 2.10 5.16 8.02
N THR A 136 3.31 4.66 8.21
CA THR A 136 4.44 5.46 8.69
C THR A 136 5.62 5.38 7.73
N VAL A 137 6.42 6.45 7.74
CA VAL A 137 7.72 6.49 7.10
C VAL A 137 8.77 6.89 8.12
N HIS A 138 9.88 6.18 8.10
CA HIS A 138 11.08 6.49 8.85
C HIS A 138 12.22 6.71 7.88
N VAL A 139 12.88 7.85 7.97
CA VAL A 139 14.05 8.17 7.16
C VAL A 139 15.24 8.29 8.08
N GLN A 140 16.29 7.59 7.78
CA GLN A 140 17.58 7.70 8.45
C GLN A 140 18.60 8.26 7.45
N THR A 141 19.24 9.34 7.84
CA THR A 141 20.35 9.94 7.13
C THR A 141 21.61 9.88 7.99
N GLN A 142 22.71 10.46 7.54
CA GLN A 142 23.93 10.52 8.34
C GLN A 142 23.77 11.39 9.61
N HIS A 143 22.90 12.39 9.58
CA HIS A 143 22.80 13.39 10.65
C HIS A 143 21.42 13.44 11.29
N ASN A 144 20.38 12.96 10.60
CA ASN A 144 19.01 13.13 11.04
C ASN A 144 18.21 11.82 11.00
N ILE A 145 17.20 11.75 11.86
CA ILE A 145 16.11 10.81 11.78
C ILE A 145 14.84 11.61 11.50
N ILE A 146 14.10 11.23 10.46
CA ILE A 146 12.84 11.85 10.11
C ILE A 146 11.75 10.80 10.28
N ARG A 147 10.64 11.20 10.84
CA ARG A 147 9.44 10.38 10.95
C ARG A 147 8.26 11.11 10.35
N GLY A 148 7.38 10.37 9.72
CA GLY A 148 6.17 10.92 9.15
C GLY A 148 5.11 9.89 8.92
N LYS A 149 4.05 10.34 8.26
CA LYS A 149 2.92 9.51 7.85
C LYS A 149 2.96 9.24 6.36
N VAL A 150 2.39 8.10 5.99
CA VAL A 150 2.14 7.74 4.58
C VAL A 150 0.65 7.77 4.36
N HIS A 151 0.20 8.68 3.51
CA HIS A 151 -1.17 8.70 3.01
C HIS A 151 -1.25 7.97 1.68
N ILE A 152 -2.28 7.15 1.51
CA ILE A 152 -2.55 6.37 0.31
C ILE A 152 -4.02 6.50 0.00
N ASP A 153 -4.34 7.05 -1.17
CA ASP A 153 -5.69 7.06 -1.70
C ASP A 153 -5.90 5.79 -2.53
N SER A 154 -6.64 4.84 -1.99
CA SER A 154 -6.91 3.57 -2.66
C SER A 154 -7.79 3.71 -3.91
N SER A 155 -8.43 4.86 -4.13
CA SER A 155 -9.21 5.16 -5.33
C SER A 155 -8.35 5.51 -6.53
N LYS A 156 -7.13 5.97 -6.29
CA LYS A 156 -6.15 6.37 -7.31
C LYS A 156 -5.07 5.31 -7.46
N GLU A 157 -4.66 5.09 -8.69
CA GLU A 157 -3.56 4.19 -8.97
C GLU A 157 -2.24 4.80 -8.50
N ASN A 158 -1.50 4.04 -7.69
CA ASN A 158 -0.16 4.40 -7.22
C ASN A 158 -0.07 5.73 -6.45
N ASP A 159 -1.18 6.22 -5.91
CA ASP A 159 -1.18 7.41 -5.07
C ASP A 159 -0.45 7.13 -3.75
N VAL A 160 0.52 7.95 -3.45
CA VAL A 160 1.25 7.93 -2.18
C VAL A 160 1.71 9.34 -1.85
N GLN A 161 1.47 9.75 -0.61
CA GLN A 161 1.89 11.06 -0.10
C GLN A 161 2.56 10.87 1.24
N PHE A 162 3.54 11.70 1.52
CA PHE A 162 4.23 11.72 2.80
C PHE A 162 3.85 13.00 3.54
N GLU A 163 3.35 12.83 4.75
CA GLU A 163 2.79 13.92 5.54
C GLU A 163 3.40 13.97 6.93
N ASP A 164 3.27 15.12 7.61
CA ASP A 164 3.72 15.31 8.99
C ASP A 164 5.19 14.90 9.20
N LEU A 165 6.07 15.19 8.24
CA LEU A 165 7.48 14.84 8.31
C LEU A 165 8.16 15.70 9.39
N GLN A 166 8.68 15.04 10.45
CA GLN A 166 9.30 15.69 11.60
C GLN A 166 10.73 15.22 11.76
N TYR A 167 11.64 16.16 11.98
CA TYR A 167 13.03 15.88 12.33
C TYR A 167 13.16 15.48 13.81
N TYR A 168 13.87 14.41 14.05
CA TYR A 168 14.36 14.02 15.36
C TYR A 168 15.88 13.98 15.30
N HIS A 169 16.52 15.03 15.64
CA HIS A 169 17.94 15.34 15.75
C HIS A 169 18.58 16.14 14.63
N ASN A 170 19.18 17.12 15.08
CA ASN A 170 20.41 17.91 14.96
C ASN A 170 20.79 18.51 13.60
N GLN A 171 20.73 19.80 13.56
CA GLN A 171 21.68 20.84 13.10
C GLN A 171 22.78 20.45 12.07
N SER A 172 22.46 19.70 11.05
CA SER A 172 23.28 19.69 9.86
C SER A 172 22.47 20.37 8.76
N GLU A 173 22.95 21.50 8.30
CA GLU A 173 22.51 22.13 7.05
C GLU A 173 23.05 21.33 5.87
N ASN A 174 22.73 20.01 5.84
CA ASN A 174 23.07 19.21 4.69
C ASN A 174 22.00 19.42 3.61
N ASP A 175 22.36 20.13 2.57
CA ASP A 175 21.47 20.47 1.45
C ASP A 175 20.75 19.24 0.90
N LYS A 176 21.38 18.06 0.86
CA LYS A 176 20.75 16.83 0.33
C LYS A 176 19.69 16.23 1.25
N GLU A 177 19.86 16.35 2.57
CA GLU A 177 18.84 15.87 3.52
C GLU A 177 17.61 16.77 3.49
N THR A 178 17.82 18.09 3.41
CA THR A 178 16.74 19.07 3.23
C THR A 178 16.03 18.86 1.88
N GLN A 179 16.80 18.62 0.82
CA GLN A 179 16.24 18.33 -0.50
C GLN A 179 15.42 17.06 -0.48
N LEU A 180 15.89 15.98 0.16
CA LEU A 180 15.13 14.74 0.32
C LEU A 180 13.78 14.99 0.99
N LEU A 181 13.75 15.79 2.07
CA LEU A 181 12.52 16.10 2.79
C LEU A 181 11.52 16.83 1.90
N ILE A 182 11.97 17.90 1.24
CA ILE A 182 11.12 18.67 0.32
C ILE A 182 10.54 17.75 -0.77
N LYS A 183 11.36 16.86 -1.34
CA LYS A 183 10.92 15.97 -2.42
C LYS A 183 10.01 14.84 -1.93
N LEU A 184 10.13 14.42 -0.68
CA LEU A 184 9.13 13.53 -0.06
C LEU A 184 7.78 14.25 0.09
N GLU A 185 7.76 15.50 0.54
CA GLU A 185 6.52 16.29 0.65
C GLU A 185 5.89 16.61 -0.72
N GLU A 186 6.69 16.75 -1.78
CA GLU A 186 6.21 16.95 -3.15
C GLU A 186 5.66 15.67 -3.79
N THR A 187 5.91 14.50 -3.19
CA THR A 187 5.51 13.21 -3.75
C THR A 187 3.99 13.03 -3.67
N VAL A 188 3.39 12.68 -4.81
CA VAL A 188 1.94 12.38 -4.90
C VAL A 188 1.66 11.00 -5.48
N SER A 189 2.65 10.33 -6.06
CA SER A 189 2.47 8.98 -6.59
C SER A 189 3.80 8.23 -6.70
N CYS A 190 3.71 6.91 -6.94
CA CYS A 190 4.87 6.06 -7.15
C CYS A 190 4.68 5.12 -8.34
N LYS A 191 5.78 4.69 -8.95
CA LYS A 191 5.78 3.65 -9.98
C LYS A 191 7.07 2.84 -9.92
N LYS A 192 7.06 1.62 -10.49
CA LYS A 192 8.30 0.86 -10.69
C LYS A 192 9.20 1.54 -11.72
N ALA A 193 10.50 1.55 -11.46
CA ALA A 193 11.51 2.01 -12.41
C ALA A 193 11.79 0.91 -13.46
N GLY A 194 10.87 0.75 -14.43
CA GLY A 194 10.95 -0.24 -15.49
C GLY A 194 10.44 -1.64 -15.12
N ASN A 195 10.40 -2.55 -16.10
CA ASN A 195 9.73 -3.85 -15.96
C ASN A 195 10.52 -4.91 -15.16
N ILE A 196 11.82 -4.76 -15.01
CA ILE A 196 12.72 -5.75 -14.40
C ILE A 196 13.32 -5.24 -13.07
N SER A 197 13.32 -3.93 -12.87
CA SER A 197 13.91 -3.29 -11.69
C SER A 197 13.04 -3.49 -10.44
N THR A 198 13.70 -3.70 -9.30
CA THR A 198 13.08 -3.59 -7.97
C THR A 198 13.05 -2.14 -7.48
N ASP A 199 13.65 -1.22 -8.26
CA ASP A 199 13.67 0.20 -7.92
C ASP A 199 12.29 0.83 -8.06
N MET A 200 12.03 1.85 -7.24
CA MET A 200 10.78 2.60 -7.22
C MET A 200 11.07 4.07 -7.52
N GLU A 201 10.22 4.68 -8.32
CA GLU A 201 10.22 6.11 -8.59
C GLU A 201 9.07 6.76 -7.83
N LEU A 202 9.37 7.83 -7.10
CA LEU A 202 8.40 8.73 -6.49
C LEU A 202 8.23 9.94 -7.40
N LEU A 203 6.98 10.34 -7.63
CA LEU A 203 6.62 11.34 -8.62
C LEU A 203 5.88 12.51 -7.98
N ASN A 204 6.13 13.71 -8.52
CA ASN A 204 5.40 14.93 -8.18
C ASN A 204 4.07 15.06 -8.96
N THR A 205 3.36 16.15 -8.74
CA THR A 205 2.08 16.45 -9.41
C THR A 205 2.19 16.61 -10.94
N ALA A 206 3.39 16.91 -11.46
CA ALA A 206 3.66 16.97 -12.89
C ALA A 206 3.96 15.59 -13.49
N GLY A 207 4.05 14.53 -12.68
CA GLY A 207 4.43 13.18 -13.09
C GLY A 207 5.93 13.01 -13.32
N GLU A 208 6.74 13.93 -12.83
CA GLU A 208 8.21 13.88 -12.91
C GLU A 208 8.77 13.08 -11.74
N THR A 209 9.81 12.28 -11.98
CA THR A 209 10.50 11.53 -10.94
C THR A 209 11.31 12.48 -10.06
N VAL A 210 10.93 12.60 -8.79
CA VAL A 210 11.63 13.44 -7.80
C VAL A 210 12.59 12.66 -6.93
N ILE A 211 12.28 11.37 -6.65
CA ILE A 211 13.15 10.47 -5.90
C ILE A 211 13.16 9.10 -6.58
N ARG A 212 14.34 8.48 -6.67
CA ARG A 212 14.46 7.07 -7.04
C ARG A 212 14.97 6.27 -5.84
N LEU A 213 14.24 5.22 -5.51
CA LEU A 213 14.51 4.33 -4.40
C LEU A 213 15.00 2.98 -4.91
N GLN A 214 16.03 2.42 -4.28
CA GLN A 214 16.52 1.07 -4.51
C GLN A 214 16.09 0.18 -3.34
N LYS A 215 15.46 -0.98 -3.64
CA LYS A 215 15.05 -1.93 -2.60
C LYS A 215 16.27 -2.50 -1.90
N THR A 216 16.22 -2.54 -0.56
CA THR A 216 17.25 -3.17 0.26
C THR A 216 16.64 -4.27 1.12
N GLU A 217 17.50 -5.08 1.74
CA GLU A 217 17.11 -5.99 2.81
C GLU A 217 17.34 -5.32 4.15
N LEU A 218 16.47 -5.60 5.14
CA LEU A 218 16.71 -5.17 6.52
C LEU A 218 17.93 -5.92 7.05
N GLU A 219 19.02 -5.20 7.30
CA GLU A 219 20.13 -5.75 8.06
C GLU A 219 19.72 -5.87 9.54
N ARG A 220 20.17 -6.92 10.25
CA ARG A 220 19.89 -7.12 11.69
C ARG A 220 20.33 -5.97 12.61
N LYS A 221 21.00 -4.96 12.08
CA LYS A 221 21.43 -3.75 12.79
C LYS A 221 20.38 -2.65 12.81
N ASP A 222 19.30 -2.81 12.05
CA ASP A 222 18.26 -1.79 11.85
C ASP A 222 17.01 -2.05 12.72
N LEU A 223 17.08 -3.02 13.67
CA LEU A 223 16.01 -3.38 14.62
C LEU A 223 16.33 -2.92 16.05
#